data_c8d3114343fa993acc1ad3a4d2d96c3c
#
_entry.id   c8d3114343fa993acc1ad3a4d2d96c3c
#
_cell.length_a   1.000
_cell.length_b   1.000
_cell.length_c   1.000
_cell.angle_alpha   90.00
_cell.angle_beta   90.00
_cell.angle_gamma   90.00
#
_symmetry.space_group_name_H-M   'P 1'
#
loop_
_entity.id
_entity.type
_entity.pdbx_description
1 polymer ?
#
loop_
_entity_poly.entity_id
_entity_poly.type
_entity_poly.pdbx_seq_one_letter_code
_entity_poly.pdbx_strand_id
1 'polypeptide(L)'
;MKRIHLWRAAVWGVLASPCLASFGAEVPASAVACEADGGLQFLCGPRNVEDLVRLGSSNWLIGSGMDGASSGTASANGHLYLIDPEKKRWQVLFPGPSPSFRQDRTLFGACPGPVNPLNFSAHGLALKERGKGRFRLYVVGHGEREAIEVFEVDAGGATPVVTWTGCVVLPDDVLANSVAILPDWGFVTTKFLDRRLPQAESMAQARQGKPNGAVYEWHPGRKVTAIAGTELAAPNGIEVSADGKTLYVAVFGTHEFVRFVRRANGVKKDAVPVAISADNVRWSPNGKLLTTGGDFAGPSAPRTTAWSVLEVDPATLAVRVVGRGASSKGMQALSVALAVGDNVWVGTFNGDRVGYFPAAASH
;
A
#
# COMPACT_ATOMS: atom_id res chain seq x y z
N MET A 1 11.91 80.10 49.44
CA MET A 1 10.58 79.51 49.31
C MET A 1 10.46 78.90 47.91
N LYS A 2 10.63 77.62 47.76
CA LYS A 2 10.50 76.90 46.47
C LYS A 2 9.37 75.87 46.61
N ARG A 3 8.32 76.05 45.83
CA ARG A 3 7.18 75.10 45.77
C ARG A 3 7.56 73.88 44.92
N ILE A 4 7.36 72.69 45.45
CA ILE A 4 7.56 71.40 44.79
C ILE A 4 6.19 70.97 44.25
N HIS A 5 6.13 70.83 42.94
CA HIS A 5 4.95 70.24 42.27
C HIS A 5 5.15 68.72 42.19
N LEU A 6 4.23 67.98 42.82
CA LEU A 6 4.09 66.53 42.69
C LEU A 6 3.29 66.20 41.43
N TRP A 7 3.89 65.51 40.52
CA TRP A 7 3.23 64.86 39.36
C TRP A 7 2.77 63.48 39.77
N ARG A 8 1.49 63.19 39.69
CA ARG A 8 0.94 61.85 39.81
C ARG A 8 1.00 61.21 38.43
N ALA A 9 1.77 60.14 38.28
CA ALA A 9 1.75 59.27 37.12
C ALA A 9 0.58 58.28 37.26
N ALA A 10 -0.37 58.37 36.33
CA ALA A 10 -1.41 57.36 36.18
C ALA A 10 -0.86 56.17 35.37
N VAL A 11 -0.77 55.00 36.02
CA VAL A 11 -0.41 53.74 35.36
C VAL A 11 -1.67 53.15 34.73
N TRP A 12 -1.74 53.16 33.41
CA TRP A 12 -2.75 52.42 32.66
C TRP A 12 -2.28 50.97 32.52
N GLY A 13 -2.92 50.07 33.26
CA GLY A 13 -2.72 48.63 33.09
C GLY A 13 -3.42 48.18 31.81
N VAL A 14 -2.66 47.79 30.80
CA VAL A 14 -3.15 47.09 29.63
C VAL A 14 -3.33 45.62 30.02
N LEU A 15 -4.58 45.22 30.23
CA LEU A 15 -4.96 43.81 30.34
C LEU A 15 -4.84 43.17 28.94
N ALA A 16 -3.72 42.52 28.66
CA ALA A 16 -3.58 41.64 27.53
C ALA A 16 -4.36 40.36 27.79
N SER A 17 -5.54 40.22 27.21
CA SER A 17 -6.25 38.92 27.11
C SER A 17 -5.43 37.99 26.23
N PRO A 18 -5.10 36.75 26.68
CA PRO A 18 -4.54 35.76 25.79
C PRO A 18 -5.62 35.32 24.80
N CYS A 19 -5.46 35.69 23.54
CA CYS A 19 -6.20 35.09 22.45
C CYS A 19 -5.78 33.61 22.37
N LEU A 20 -6.57 32.72 22.97
CA LEU A 20 -6.49 31.29 22.71
C LEU A 20 -6.89 31.06 21.25
N ALA A 21 -5.89 31.03 20.38
CA ALA A 21 -6.06 30.51 19.04
C ALA A 21 -6.44 29.04 19.19
N SER A 22 -7.72 28.76 19.12
CA SER A 22 -8.23 27.40 18.90
C SER A 22 -7.71 26.98 17.52
N PHE A 23 -6.65 26.20 17.48
CA PHE A 23 -6.34 25.40 16.32
C PHE A 23 -7.48 24.38 16.18
N GLY A 24 -8.53 24.79 15.51
CA GLY A 24 -9.51 23.86 14.98
C GLY A 24 -8.75 22.91 14.06
N ALA A 25 -8.60 21.65 14.47
CA ALA A 25 -8.26 20.60 13.52
C ALA A 25 -9.34 20.68 12.44
N GLU A 26 -8.96 21.08 11.23
CA GLU A 26 -9.82 20.92 10.07
C GLU A 26 -10.18 19.44 9.99
N VAL A 27 -11.40 19.14 10.36
CA VAL A 27 -12.03 17.85 10.06
C VAL A 27 -12.04 17.81 8.53
N PRO A 28 -11.33 16.85 7.90
CA PRO A 28 -11.33 16.78 6.45
C PRO A 28 -12.75 16.73 5.97
N ALA A 29 -13.02 17.47 4.89
CA ALA A 29 -14.34 17.58 4.28
C ALA A 29 -15.02 16.21 4.29
N SER A 30 -16.24 16.17 4.83
CA SER A 30 -17.06 14.97 4.88
C SER A 30 -17.01 14.27 3.54
N ALA A 31 -16.72 12.95 3.55
CA ALA A 31 -16.73 12.15 2.34
C ALA A 31 -17.97 12.50 1.52
N VAL A 32 -17.76 13.01 0.31
CA VAL A 32 -18.85 13.29 -0.62
C VAL A 32 -19.63 11.99 -0.76
N ALA A 33 -20.93 12.02 -0.52
CA ALA A 33 -21.77 10.84 -0.65
C ALA A 33 -21.56 10.26 -2.05
N CYS A 34 -21.01 9.05 -2.09
CA CYS A 34 -20.74 8.37 -3.34
C CYS A 34 -21.87 7.38 -3.58
N GLU A 35 -22.54 7.51 -4.68
CA GLU A 35 -23.54 6.54 -5.09
C GLU A 35 -22.89 5.19 -5.38
N ALA A 36 -23.53 4.11 -4.95
CA ALA A 36 -23.10 2.75 -5.26
C ALA A 36 -23.15 2.54 -6.78
N ASP A 37 -22.11 1.90 -7.32
CA ASP A 37 -21.98 1.64 -8.75
C ASP A 37 -21.16 0.38 -8.99
N GLY A 38 -21.47 -0.36 -10.06
CA GLY A 38 -20.74 -1.55 -10.47
C GLY A 38 -20.73 -2.69 -9.44
N GLY A 39 -21.68 -2.72 -8.49
CA GLY A 39 -21.74 -3.70 -7.41
C GLY A 39 -20.94 -3.30 -6.17
N LEU A 40 -20.37 -2.11 -6.15
CA LEU A 40 -19.56 -1.58 -5.03
C LEU A 40 -20.30 -0.44 -4.31
N GLN A 41 -20.10 -0.36 -3.01
CA GLN A 41 -20.30 0.83 -2.19
C GLN A 41 -18.94 1.54 -2.05
N PHE A 42 -18.94 2.84 -1.74
CA PHE A 42 -17.73 3.64 -1.75
C PHE A 42 -17.51 4.47 -0.50
N LEU A 43 -16.22 4.71 -0.23
CA LEU A 43 -15.69 5.77 0.59
C LEU A 43 -14.89 6.70 -0.32
N CYS A 44 -15.43 7.87 -0.66
CA CYS A 44 -14.78 8.82 -1.58
C CYS A 44 -13.77 9.73 -0.91
N GLY A 45 -12.84 10.19 -1.71
CA GLY A 45 -11.81 11.17 -1.36
C GLY A 45 -10.38 10.63 -1.35
N PRO A 46 -10.09 9.43 -0.80
CA PRO A 46 -8.76 8.86 -0.94
C PRO A 46 -8.46 8.56 -2.41
N ARG A 47 -7.32 9.08 -2.90
CA ARG A 47 -6.96 8.96 -4.32
C ARG A 47 -5.96 7.83 -4.54
N ASN A 48 -6.19 7.09 -5.62
CA ASN A 48 -5.26 6.05 -6.11
C ASN A 48 -4.84 5.07 -5.02
N VAL A 49 -5.79 4.63 -4.19
CA VAL A 49 -5.50 3.70 -3.09
C VAL A 49 -5.22 2.33 -3.69
N GLU A 50 -3.95 2.13 -4.02
CA GLU A 50 -3.48 0.99 -4.76
C GLU A 50 -3.43 -0.26 -3.89
N ASP A 51 -3.04 -0.11 -2.61
CA ASP A 51 -2.93 -1.22 -1.67
C ASP A 51 -3.56 -0.90 -0.32
N LEU A 52 -3.99 -1.95 0.39
CA LEU A 52 -4.64 -1.88 1.70
C LEU A 52 -4.07 -2.92 2.65
N VAL A 53 -3.79 -2.52 3.89
CA VAL A 53 -3.46 -3.43 4.99
C VAL A 53 -4.30 -3.11 6.22
N ARG A 54 -4.65 -4.15 6.99
CA ARG A 54 -5.38 -3.97 8.25
C ARG A 54 -4.41 -3.80 9.41
N LEU A 55 -4.68 -2.84 10.27
CA LEU A 55 -3.86 -2.55 11.44
C LEU A 55 -4.22 -3.50 12.60
N GLY A 56 -3.65 -4.70 12.55
CA GLY A 56 -3.88 -5.75 13.54
C GLY A 56 -5.35 -6.17 13.66
N SER A 57 -5.82 -6.33 14.87
CA SER A 57 -7.23 -6.60 15.18
C SER A 57 -8.08 -5.33 15.26
N SER A 58 -7.48 -4.14 15.10
CA SER A 58 -8.21 -2.88 15.11
C SER A 58 -9.12 -2.73 13.89
N ASN A 59 -10.02 -1.75 13.93
CA ASN A 59 -10.86 -1.42 12.78
C ASN A 59 -10.15 -0.51 11.75
N TRP A 60 -8.89 -0.12 11.99
CA TRP A 60 -8.17 0.76 11.10
C TRP A 60 -7.54 0.03 9.91
N LEU A 61 -7.62 0.66 8.73
CA LEU A 61 -6.86 0.27 7.55
C LEU A 61 -5.83 1.35 7.23
N ILE A 62 -4.71 0.92 6.66
CA ILE A 62 -3.76 1.82 6.00
C ILE A 62 -3.85 1.53 4.51
N GLY A 63 -4.04 2.60 3.71
CA GLY A 63 -4.03 2.55 2.26
C GLY A 63 -2.85 3.30 1.69
N SER A 64 -2.23 2.78 0.63
CA SER A 64 -1.22 3.48 -0.14
C SER A 64 -1.88 4.28 -1.26
N GLY A 65 -1.68 5.58 -1.29
CA GLY A 65 -2.08 6.44 -2.41
C GLY A 65 -0.90 6.66 -3.33
N MET A 66 -0.93 6.04 -4.50
CA MET A 66 0.02 6.39 -5.57
C MET A 66 -0.27 7.77 -6.11
N ASP A 67 0.77 8.52 -6.41
CA ASP A 67 0.62 9.65 -7.32
C ASP A 67 0.43 9.15 -8.74
N GLY A 68 -0.17 10.01 -9.57
CA GLY A 68 -0.48 9.71 -10.97
C GLY A 68 0.70 9.37 -11.88
N ALA A 69 1.71 8.68 -11.36
CA ALA A 69 2.85 8.15 -12.11
C ALA A 69 2.42 7.20 -13.25
N SER A 70 1.20 6.67 -13.20
CA SER A 70 0.58 5.98 -14.34
C SER A 70 0.26 6.92 -15.52
N SER A 71 0.28 8.24 -15.33
CA SER A 71 0.08 9.26 -16.35
C SER A 71 1.36 9.87 -16.88
N GLY A 72 2.54 9.46 -16.40
CA GLY A 72 3.84 9.99 -16.82
C GLY A 72 4.12 11.42 -16.33
N THR A 73 3.33 11.96 -15.43
CA THR A 73 3.56 13.25 -14.80
C THR A 73 4.20 13.04 -13.43
N ALA A 74 5.43 13.49 -13.27
CA ALA A 74 6.24 13.40 -12.05
C ALA A 74 5.78 14.39 -10.98
N SER A 75 4.50 14.50 -10.67
CA SER A 75 4.05 15.26 -9.53
C SER A 75 3.72 14.30 -8.39
N ALA A 76 4.64 14.17 -7.47
CA ALA A 76 4.60 13.25 -6.38
C ALA A 76 3.74 13.81 -5.24
N ASN A 77 2.46 13.50 -5.23
CA ASN A 77 1.57 13.74 -4.12
C ASN A 77 0.92 12.44 -3.66
N GLY A 78 1.73 11.39 -3.56
CA GLY A 78 1.29 10.14 -2.99
C GLY A 78 1.15 10.25 -1.46
N HIS A 79 0.29 9.43 -0.89
CA HIS A 79 -0.02 9.45 0.53
C HIS A 79 -0.10 8.04 1.12
N LEU A 80 0.08 7.95 2.43
CA LEU A 80 -0.55 6.90 3.21
C LEU A 80 -1.83 7.46 3.79
N TYR A 81 -2.92 6.72 3.64
CA TYR A 81 -4.22 7.05 4.21
C TYR A 81 -4.50 6.18 5.42
N LEU A 82 -5.10 6.76 6.44
CA LEU A 82 -5.71 6.04 7.55
C LEU A 82 -7.22 6.02 7.31
N ILE A 83 -7.81 4.84 7.27
CA ILE A 83 -9.22 4.63 6.95
C ILE A 83 -9.90 3.94 8.13
N ASP A 84 -11.02 4.48 8.58
CA ASP A 84 -11.94 3.87 9.55
C ASP A 84 -13.11 3.24 8.77
N PRO A 85 -13.08 1.93 8.52
CA PRO A 85 -14.10 1.27 7.70
C PRO A 85 -15.47 1.19 8.38
N GLU A 86 -15.52 1.28 9.71
CA GLU A 86 -16.77 1.28 10.48
C GLU A 86 -17.47 2.64 10.38
N LYS A 87 -16.73 3.73 10.61
CA LYS A 87 -17.26 5.09 10.56
C LYS A 87 -17.28 5.70 9.17
N LYS A 88 -16.78 4.97 8.15
CA LYS A 88 -16.69 5.43 6.77
C LYS A 88 -16.00 6.79 6.63
N ARG A 89 -14.85 6.95 7.28
CA ARG A 89 -14.05 8.17 7.25
C ARG A 89 -12.58 7.85 7.02
N TRP A 90 -11.83 8.83 6.57
CA TRP A 90 -10.41 8.71 6.29
C TRP A 90 -9.67 10.01 6.61
N GLN A 91 -8.36 9.91 6.72
CA GLN A 91 -7.44 11.04 6.82
C GLN A 91 -6.10 10.69 6.19
N VAL A 92 -5.32 11.71 5.83
CA VAL A 92 -3.93 11.53 5.43
C VAL A 92 -3.12 11.13 6.67
N LEU A 93 -2.40 10.02 6.57
CA LEU A 93 -1.52 9.50 7.61
C LEU A 93 -0.07 9.97 7.39
N PHE A 94 0.37 9.97 6.11
CA PHE A 94 1.69 10.45 5.71
C PHE A 94 1.70 10.87 4.22
N PRO A 95 2.43 11.97 3.85
CA PRO A 95 2.89 12.97 4.78
C PRO A 95 1.73 13.77 5.36
N GLY A 96 1.73 13.95 6.67
CA GLY A 96 0.82 14.87 7.34
C GLY A 96 1.45 16.27 7.44
N PRO A 97 0.78 17.23 8.09
CA PRO A 97 1.29 18.60 8.25
C PRO A 97 2.65 18.66 8.97
N SER A 98 2.96 17.69 9.81
CA SER A 98 4.21 17.58 10.56
C SER A 98 4.69 16.13 10.56
N PRO A 99 5.27 15.64 9.45
CA PRO A 99 5.71 14.27 9.35
C PRO A 99 6.86 13.99 10.32
N SER A 100 6.82 12.81 10.98
CA SER A 100 7.80 12.40 11.96
C SER A 100 8.86 11.49 11.34
N PHE A 101 10.14 11.76 11.65
CA PHE A 101 11.28 11.00 11.16
C PHE A 101 12.22 10.64 12.31
N ARG A 102 12.60 9.36 12.41
CA ARG A 102 13.55 8.85 13.40
C ARG A 102 14.28 7.64 12.84
N GLN A 103 15.34 7.86 12.08
CA GLN A 103 16.08 6.79 11.43
C GLN A 103 16.69 5.80 12.45
N ASP A 104 16.34 4.53 12.28
CA ASP A 104 17.01 3.39 12.93
C ASP A 104 18.28 3.04 12.13
N ARG A 105 19.39 3.68 12.47
CA ARG A 105 20.67 3.46 11.79
C ARG A 105 21.27 2.07 12.04
N THR A 106 20.85 1.40 13.09
CA THR A 106 21.32 0.04 13.40
C THR A 106 20.75 -0.94 12.37
N LEU A 107 19.48 -0.80 12.03
CA LEU A 107 18.81 -1.70 11.10
C LEU A 107 18.90 -1.22 9.65
N PHE A 108 18.84 0.10 9.44
CA PHE A 108 18.81 0.72 8.10
C PHE A 108 20.01 1.67 7.89
N GLY A 109 21.21 1.25 8.30
CA GLY A 109 22.41 2.07 8.22
C GLY A 109 22.81 2.50 6.81
N ALA A 110 22.47 1.71 5.79
CA ALA A 110 22.71 2.02 4.38
C ALA A 110 21.65 2.94 3.74
N CYS A 111 20.57 3.28 4.46
CA CYS A 111 19.57 4.22 3.98
C CYS A 111 20.15 5.64 3.94
N PRO A 112 20.09 6.36 2.79
CA PRO A 112 20.74 7.67 2.65
C PRO A 112 20.10 8.78 3.48
N GLY A 113 18.89 8.57 4.00
CA GLY A 113 18.18 9.54 4.82
C GLY A 113 16.66 9.48 4.61
N PRO A 114 15.91 10.38 5.24
CA PRO A 114 14.46 10.43 5.13
C PRO A 114 13.98 10.58 3.70
N VAL A 115 12.81 9.98 3.42
CA VAL A 115 12.08 10.22 2.19
C VAL A 115 11.63 11.69 2.15
N ASN A 116 11.70 12.30 0.98
CA ASN A 116 11.16 13.65 0.79
C ASN A 116 9.62 13.58 0.76
N PRO A 117 8.93 14.23 1.72
CA PRO A 117 7.47 14.21 1.76
C PRO A 117 6.79 14.77 0.52
N LEU A 118 7.45 15.70 -0.19
CA LEU A 118 6.92 16.32 -1.40
C LEU A 118 7.04 15.43 -2.64
N ASN A 119 7.88 14.39 -2.57
CA ASN A 119 8.12 13.44 -3.66
C ASN A 119 7.80 11.99 -3.21
N PHE A 120 6.95 11.85 -2.22
CA PHE A 120 6.53 10.53 -1.74
C PHE A 120 5.42 9.96 -2.63
N SER A 121 5.59 8.72 -3.07
CA SER A 121 4.57 7.94 -3.78
C SER A 121 4.55 6.54 -3.20
N ALA A 122 3.45 6.17 -2.56
CA ALA A 122 3.29 4.87 -1.91
C ALA A 122 2.60 3.88 -2.84
N HIS A 123 3.16 2.68 -2.94
CA HIS A 123 2.63 1.56 -3.71
C HIS A 123 2.33 0.38 -2.77
N GLY A 124 2.87 -0.81 -3.02
CA GLY A 124 2.64 -2.00 -2.21
C GLY A 124 2.97 -1.81 -0.73
N LEU A 125 2.19 -2.39 0.13
CA LEU A 125 2.29 -2.31 1.58
C LEU A 125 2.54 -3.70 2.21
N ALA A 126 3.26 -3.74 3.32
CA ALA A 126 3.26 -4.89 4.22
C ALA A 126 3.31 -4.42 5.67
N LEU A 127 2.49 -5.01 6.53
CA LEU A 127 2.37 -4.63 7.93
C LEU A 127 2.56 -5.84 8.83
N LYS A 128 3.40 -5.69 9.86
CA LYS A 128 3.62 -6.74 10.87
C LYS A 128 3.66 -6.16 12.27
N GLU A 129 2.95 -6.79 13.18
CA GLU A 129 2.92 -6.38 14.58
C GLU A 129 4.25 -6.66 15.28
N ARG A 130 4.70 -5.69 16.08
CA ARG A 130 5.87 -5.79 16.98
C ARG A 130 5.47 -5.93 18.45
N GLY A 131 4.18 -6.01 18.70
CA GLY A 131 3.58 -6.13 20.03
C GLY A 131 3.16 -4.80 20.66
N LYS A 132 2.20 -4.87 21.58
CA LYS A 132 1.66 -3.72 22.35
C LYS A 132 1.07 -2.61 21.44
N GLY A 133 0.37 -2.95 20.39
CA GLY A 133 -0.23 -1.99 19.47
C GLY A 133 0.78 -1.23 18.59
N ARG A 134 2.00 -1.74 18.49
CA ARG A 134 3.04 -1.20 17.59
C ARG A 134 3.24 -2.12 16.42
N PHE A 135 3.42 -1.52 15.24
CA PHE A 135 3.60 -2.23 13.99
C PHE A 135 4.76 -1.65 13.21
N ARG A 136 5.34 -2.46 12.34
CA ARG A 136 6.25 -2.01 11.31
C ARG A 136 5.55 -2.12 9.98
N LEU A 137 5.53 -1.01 9.24
CA LEU A 137 4.96 -0.90 7.90
C LEU A 137 6.11 -0.74 6.91
N TYR A 138 6.14 -1.61 5.91
CA TYR A 138 7.01 -1.52 4.75
C TYR A 138 6.18 -1.01 3.59
N VAL A 139 6.72 -0.06 2.86
CA VAL A 139 6.04 0.63 1.76
C VAL A 139 6.95 0.60 0.55
N VAL A 140 6.50 0.05 -0.56
CA VAL A 140 7.16 0.28 -1.84
C VAL A 140 7.03 1.77 -2.14
N GLY A 141 8.15 2.47 -2.16
CA GLY A 141 8.24 3.92 -2.37
C GLY A 141 8.85 4.22 -3.72
N HIS A 142 8.13 5.02 -4.50
CA HIS A 142 8.62 5.65 -5.70
C HIS A 142 8.92 7.14 -5.43
N GLY A 143 9.19 7.91 -6.45
CA GLY A 143 9.49 9.32 -6.31
C GLY A 143 10.98 9.61 -6.54
N GLU A 144 11.71 10.16 -5.56
CA GLU A 144 13.14 10.45 -5.72
C GLU A 144 14.01 9.19 -5.84
N ARG A 145 13.55 8.09 -5.27
CA ARG A 145 14.26 6.80 -5.26
C ARG A 145 13.29 5.64 -5.30
N GLU A 146 13.77 4.53 -5.79
CA GLU A 146 13.08 3.25 -5.71
C GLU A 146 13.57 2.54 -4.45
N ALA A 147 12.69 2.39 -3.46
CA ALA A 147 13.07 1.87 -2.15
C ALA A 147 11.90 1.19 -1.44
N ILE A 148 12.20 0.32 -0.50
CA ILE A 148 11.24 -0.04 0.54
C ILE A 148 11.43 0.95 1.69
N GLU A 149 10.49 1.88 1.83
CA GLU A 149 10.42 2.83 2.93
C GLU A 149 9.82 2.15 4.16
N VAL A 150 10.33 2.46 5.35
CA VAL A 150 9.93 1.77 6.57
C VAL A 150 9.41 2.75 7.60
N PHE A 151 8.23 2.42 8.13
CA PHE A 151 7.57 3.20 9.16
C PHE A 151 7.30 2.36 10.40
N GLU A 152 7.38 2.96 11.57
CA GLU A 152 6.76 2.48 12.79
C GLU A 152 5.36 3.08 12.90
N VAL A 153 4.36 2.24 13.15
CA VAL A 153 2.98 2.64 13.41
C VAL A 153 2.68 2.41 14.88
N ASP A 154 2.26 3.44 15.58
CA ASP A 154 1.78 3.37 16.96
C ASP A 154 0.26 3.51 16.97
N ALA A 155 -0.44 2.44 17.32
CA ALA A 155 -1.90 2.35 17.44
C ALA A 155 -2.36 2.29 18.90
N GLY A 156 -1.48 2.62 19.86
CA GLY A 156 -1.82 2.65 21.29
C GLY A 156 -2.72 3.83 21.68
N GLY A 157 -2.81 4.87 20.85
CA GLY A 157 -3.68 6.03 21.05
C GLY A 157 -5.05 5.89 20.38
N ALA A 158 -5.89 6.91 20.54
CA ALA A 158 -7.21 6.97 19.90
C ALA A 158 -7.14 6.98 18.35
N THR A 159 -6.07 7.52 17.82
CA THR A 159 -5.78 7.56 16.37
C THR A 159 -4.36 7.08 16.16
N PRO A 160 -4.14 6.11 15.27
CA PRO A 160 -2.80 5.66 14.91
C PRO A 160 -1.95 6.78 14.33
N VAL A 161 -0.65 6.75 14.65
CA VAL A 161 0.35 7.69 14.12
C VAL A 161 1.51 6.91 13.50
N VAL A 162 2.20 7.54 12.55
CA VAL A 162 3.36 6.93 11.89
C VAL A 162 4.62 7.77 12.07
N THR A 163 5.74 7.09 12.16
CA THR A 163 7.08 7.69 12.15
C THR A 163 7.92 6.95 11.11
N TRP A 164 8.48 7.65 10.15
CA TRP A 164 9.44 7.06 9.23
C TRP A 164 10.73 6.68 9.99
N THR A 165 11.22 5.46 9.76
CA THR A 165 12.35 4.92 10.52
C THR A 165 13.52 4.44 9.67
N GLY A 166 13.36 4.40 8.35
CA GLY A 166 14.44 3.99 7.48
C GLY A 166 13.99 3.59 6.09
N CYS A 167 14.93 3.11 5.31
CA CYS A 167 14.66 2.58 3.98
C CYS A 167 15.70 1.52 3.57
N VAL A 168 15.33 0.73 2.58
CA VAL A 168 16.23 -0.14 1.82
C VAL A 168 16.11 0.26 0.35
N VAL A 169 17.17 0.87 -0.20
CA VAL A 169 17.21 1.26 -1.62
C VAL A 169 17.33 0.00 -2.47
N LEU A 170 16.51 -0.08 -3.51
CA LEU A 170 16.47 -1.20 -4.42
C LEU A 170 17.49 -1.04 -5.56
N PRO A 171 17.89 -2.14 -6.24
CA PRO A 171 18.75 -2.07 -7.42
C PRO A 171 18.15 -1.21 -8.54
N ASP A 172 19.00 -0.59 -9.33
CA ASP A 172 18.61 0.40 -10.36
C ASP A 172 17.69 -0.15 -11.47
N ASP A 173 17.69 -1.45 -11.66
CA ASP A 173 16.84 -2.12 -12.65
C ASP A 173 15.46 -2.52 -12.10
N VAL A 174 15.23 -2.38 -10.79
CA VAL A 174 13.98 -2.77 -10.14
C VAL A 174 12.99 -1.64 -10.21
N LEU A 175 11.85 -1.86 -10.84
CA LEU A 175 10.60 -1.15 -10.57
C LEU A 175 9.76 -2.08 -9.71
N ALA A 176 9.72 -1.80 -8.42
CA ALA A 176 9.00 -2.65 -7.48
C ALA A 176 7.48 -2.43 -7.56
N ASN A 177 6.70 -3.42 -7.12
CA ASN A 177 5.24 -3.28 -7.03
C ASN A 177 4.78 -3.61 -5.61
N SER A 178 5.04 -4.80 -5.12
CA SER A 178 4.52 -5.28 -3.84
C SER A 178 5.65 -5.76 -2.93
N VAL A 179 5.37 -5.82 -1.62
CA VAL A 179 6.31 -6.22 -0.59
C VAL A 179 5.64 -7.13 0.44
N ALA A 180 6.35 -8.12 0.97
CA ALA A 180 5.90 -8.95 2.08
C ALA A 180 7.02 -9.15 3.11
N ILE A 181 6.67 -9.16 4.41
CA ILE A 181 7.63 -9.17 5.52
C ILE A 181 8.00 -10.60 5.89
N LEU A 182 9.30 -10.89 5.93
CA LEU A 182 9.86 -12.16 6.37
C LEU A 182 9.88 -12.28 7.91
N PRO A 183 10.05 -13.51 8.45
CA PRO A 183 10.10 -13.75 9.90
C PRO A 183 11.19 -12.95 10.63
N ASP A 184 12.33 -12.74 10.00
CA ASP A 184 13.51 -12.05 10.54
C ASP A 184 13.49 -10.52 10.36
N TRP A 185 12.36 -9.94 9.99
CA TRP A 185 12.18 -8.52 9.64
C TRP A 185 12.86 -8.11 8.32
N GLY A 186 13.34 -9.06 7.54
CA GLY A 186 13.62 -8.88 6.13
C GLY A 186 12.33 -8.74 5.33
N PHE A 187 12.45 -8.66 4.01
CA PHE A 187 11.32 -8.63 3.12
C PHE A 187 11.61 -9.36 1.81
N VAL A 188 10.54 -9.73 1.13
CA VAL A 188 10.54 -10.04 -0.30
C VAL A 188 9.76 -8.97 -1.04
N THR A 189 10.18 -8.62 -2.26
CA THR A 189 9.50 -7.65 -3.12
C THR A 189 9.52 -8.13 -4.56
N THR A 190 8.51 -7.79 -5.33
CA THR A 190 8.46 -8.09 -6.75
C THR A 190 9.13 -6.99 -7.55
N LYS A 191 10.09 -7.35 -8.42
CA LYS A 191 10.45 -6.51 -9.56
C LYS A 191 9.37 -6.69 -10.62
N PHE A 192 8.46 -5.73 -10.70
CA PHE A 192 7.34 -5.76 -11.63
C PHE A 192 7.81 -5.61 -13.09
N LEU A 193 8.63 -4.59 -13.33
CA LEU A 193 9.20 -4.30 -14.64
C LEU A 193 10.68 -3.91 -14.53
N ASP A 194 11.37 -3.89 -15.65
CA ASP A 194 12.73 -3.36 -15.72
C ASP A 194 12.69 -1.83 -15.86
N ARG A 195 13.12 -1.12 -14.83
CA ARG A 195 13.11 0.35 -14.77
C ARG A 195 14.03 1.02 -15.79
N ARG A 196 15.01 0.29 -16.34
CA ARG A 196 15.94 0.80 -17.35
C ARG A 196 15.31 0.87 -18.74
N LEU A 197 14.17 0.23 -18.94
CA LEU A 197 13.39 0.26 -20.17
C LEU A 197 12.21 1.23 -20.04
N PRO A 198 11.75 1.80 -21.16
CA PRO A 198 10.46 2.47 -21.18
C PRO A 198 9.36 1.53 -20.65
N GLN A 199 8.50 2.01 -19.77
CA GLN A 199 7.48 1.19 -19.12
C GLN A 199 6.58 0.47 -20.13
N ALA A 200 6.20 1.15 -21.22
CA ALA A 200 5.37 0.55 -22.27
C ALA A 200 6.08 -0.64 -22.96
N GLU A 201 7.40 -0.52 -23.20
CA GLU A 201 8.20 -1.60 -23.79
C GLU A 201 8.32 -2.79 -22.83
N SER A 202 8.69 -2.52 -21.57
CA SER A 202 8.80 -3.56 -20.54
C SER A 202 7.47 -4.29 -20.35
N MET A 203 6.35 -3.56 -20.33
CA MET A 203 5.00 -4.15 -20.26
C MET A 203 4.65 -4.96 -21.51
N ALA A 204 5.04 -4.51 -22.71
CA ALA A 204 4.82 -5.25 -23.94
C ALA A 204 5.58 -6.59 -23.94
N GLN A 205 6.80 -6.61 -23.43
CA GLN A 205 7.59 -7.82 -23.24
C GLN A 205 6.88 -8.79 -22.26
N ALA A 206 6.41 -8.28 -21.13
CA ALA A 206 5.70 -9.08 -20.15
C ALA A 206 4.42 -9.74 -20.73
N ARG A 207 3.63 -9.00 -21.50
CA ARG A 207 2.42 -9.53 -22.17
C ARG A 207 2.74 -10.59 -23.23
N GLN A 208 3.97 -10.66 -23.74
CA GLN A 208 4.46 -11.73 -24.59
C GLN A 208 5.00 -12.93 -23.79
N GLY A 209 4.85 -12.91 -22.47
CA GLY A 209 5.35 -13.96 -21.58
C GLY A 209 6.86 -13.92 -21.33
N LYS A 210 7.54 -12.85 -21.76
CA LYS A 210 8.99 -12.71 -21.48
C LYS A 210 9.20 -12.40 -20.02
N PRO A 211 10.01 -13.17 -19.28
CA PRO A 211 10.31 -12.90 -17.89
C PRO A 211 11.22 -11.66 -17.80
N ASN A 212 10.65 -10.56 -17.37
CA ASN A 212 11.33 -9.27 -17.19
C ASN A 212 11.29 -8.77 -15.74
N GLY A 213 10.74 -9.56 -14.86
CA GLY A 213 10.69 -9.38 -13.41
C GLY A 213 11.10 -10.63 -12.66
N ALA A 214 11.23 -10.52 -11.35
CA ALA A 214 11.56 -11.61 -10.43
C ALA A 214 11.19 -11.22 -9.00
N VAL A 215 11.30 -12.15 -8.06
CA VAL A 215 11.23 -11.83 -6.63
C VAL A 215 12.63 -11.50 -6.13
N TYR A 216 12.74 -10.38 -5.43
CA TYR A 216 13.94 -9.95 -4.72
C TYR A 216 13.75 -10.11 -3.22
N GLU A 217 14.84 -10.32 -2.49
CA GLU A 217 14.81 -10.39 -1.04
C GLU A 217 15.88 -9.53 -0.40
N TRP A 218 15.57 -9.07 0.78
CA TRP A 218 16.51 -8.39 1.66
C TRP A 218 16.41 -8.96 3.09
N HIS A 219 17.55 -9.10 3.73
CA HIS A 219 17.68 -9.45 5.15
C HIS A 219 18.48 -8.39 5.87
N PRO A 220 18.25 -8.14 7.17
CA PRO A 220 19.03 -7.20 7.96
C PRO A 220 20.54 -7.41 7.79
N GLY A 221 21.24 -6.33 7.47
CA GLY A 221 22.70 -6.36 7.26
C GLY A 221 23.17 -6.96 5.92
N ARG A 222 22.28 -7.31 5.01
CA ARG A 222 22.62 -7.86 3.70
C ARG A 222 22.21 -6.92 2.57
N LYS A 223 22.70 -7.18 1.36
CA LYS A 223 22.26 -6.52 0.13
C LYS A 223 20.94 -7.11 -0.36
N VAL A 224 20.19 -6.33 -1.11
CA VAL A 224 19.02 -6.82 -1.86
C VAL A 224 19.52 -7.71 -3.00
N THR A 225 18.94 -8.90 -3.14
CA THR A 225 19.31 -9.89 -4.18
C THR A 225 18.09 -10.53 -4.78
N ALA A 226 18.16 -10.88 -6.07
CA ALA A 226 17.12 -11.68 -6.71
C ALA A 226 17.16 -13.13 -6.20
N ILE A 227 16.00 -13.73 -6.01
CA ILE A 227 15.85 -15.15 -5.69
C ILE A 227 15.89 -15.92 -7.02
N ALA A 228 16.94 -16.71 -7.23
CA ALA A 228 17.10 -17.51 -8.45
C ALA A 228 15.92 -18.48 -8.67
N GLY A 229 15.43 -18.56 -9.90
CA GLY A 229 14.31 -19.41 -10.30
C GLY A 229 12.92 -18.77 -10.05
N THR A 230 12.89 -17.46 -9.73
CA THR A 230 11.64 -16.73 -9.56
C THR A 230 11.36 -15.73 -10.70
N GLU A 231 12.02 -15.89 -11.84
CA GLU A 231 11.85 -15.05 -13.02
C GLU A 231 10.42 -15.20 -13.56
N LEU A 232 9.72 -14.08 -13.74
CA LEU A 232 8.31 -13.99 -14.15
C LEU A 232 8.07 -12.81 -15.08
N ALA A 233 6.97 -12.85 -15.80
CA ALA A 233 6.50 -11.76 -16.65
C ALA A 233 5.63 -10.80 -15.87
N ALA A 234 6.16 -9.66 -15.46
CA ALA A 234 5.48 -8.67 -14.60
C ALA A 234 4.86 -9.30 -13.33
N PRO A 235 5.67 -9.87 -12.41
CA PRO A 235 5.16 -10.30 -11.10
C PRO A 235 4.70 -9.07 -10.33
N ASN A 236 3.45 -9.10 -9.86
CA ASN A 236 2.79 -7.97 -9.23
C ASN A 236 2.70 -8.19 -7.71
N GLY A 237 1.55 -8.56 -7.18
CA GLY A 237 1.34 -8.80 -5.76
C GLY A 237 2.15 -9.96 -5.21
N ILE A 238 2.62 -9.84 -3.97
CA ILE A 238 3.33 -10.91 -3.28
C ILE A 238 2.89 -11.03 -1.82
N GLU A 239 2.72 -12.27 -1.38
CA GLU A 239 2.59 -12.64 0.03
C GLU A 239 3.53 -13.79 0.39
N VAL A 240 3.77 -13.96 1.68
CA VAL A 240 4.66 -14.98 2.21
C VAL A 240 3.99 -15.79 3.31
N SER A 241 4.27 -17.10 3.39
CA SER A 241 3.83 -17.93 4.52
C SER A 241 4.47 -17.47 5.83
N ALA A 242 3.81 -17.73 6.95
CA ALA A 242 4.26 -17.31 8.27
C ALA A 242 5.68 -17.76 8.63
N ASP A 243 6.14 -18.90 8.09
CA ASP A 243 7.48 -19.43 8.27
C ASP A 243 8.51 -18.91 7.24
N GLY A 244 8.09 -18.07 6.29
CA GLY A 244 8.94 -17.51 5.25
C GLY A 244 9.32 -18.47 4.12
N LYS A 245 8.81 -19.71 4.12
CA LYS A 245 9.25 -20.73 3.17
C LYS A 245 8.48 -20.81 1.88
N THR A 246 7.30 -20.20 1.83
CA THR A 246 6.46 -20.21 0.63
C THR A 246 6.13 -18.79 0.22
N LEU A 247 6.33 -18.47 -1.06
CA LEU A 247 5.97 -17.18 -1.66
C LEU A 247 4.77 -17.39 -2.57
N TYR A 248 3.82 -16.47 -2.55
CA TYR A 248 2.63 -16.45 -3.38
C TYR A 248 2.63 -15.19 -4.20
N VAL A 249 2.62 -15.32 -5.52
CA VAL A 249 2.82 -14.20 -6.44
C VAL A 249 1.70 -14.15 -7.47
N ALA A 250 1.05 -12.99 -7.58
CA ALA A 250 0.19 -12.66 -8.71
C ALA A 250 1.05 -12.27 -9.92
N VAL A 251 0.84 -12.88 -11.07
CA VAL A 251 1.61 -12.61 -12.29
C VAL A 251 0.74 -11.91 -13.29
N PHE A 252 0.94 -10.61 -13.43
CA PHE A 252 0.11 -9.75 -14.27
C PHE A 252 0.29 -10.04 -15.76
N GLY A 253 1.53 -10.31 -16.19
CA GLY A 253 1.87 -10.46 -17.60
C GLY A 253 1.31 -11.72 -18.25
N THR A 254 1.26 -12.83 -17.51
CA THR A 254 0.80 -14.15 -18.01
C THR A 254 -0.52 -14.59 -17.41
N HIS A 255 -1.16 -13.78 -16.57
CA HIS A 255 -2.44 -14.11 -15.92
C HIS A 255 -2.38 -15.43 -15.15
N GLU A 256 -1.37 -15.55 -14.27
CA GLU A 256 -1.14 -16.71 -13.43
C GLU A 256 -1.11 -16.31 -11.95
N PHE A 257 -1.45 -17.26 -11.09
CA PHE A 257 -1.13 -17.21 -9.67
C PHE A 257 -0.07 -18.28 -9.39
N VAL A 258 1.06 -17.87 -8.84
CA VAL A 258 2.26 -18.69 -8.68
C VAL A 258 2.59 -18.88 -7.21
N ARG A 259 2.95 -20.13 -6.85
CA ARG A 259 3.51 -20.47 -5.56
C ARG A 259 4.96 -20.95 -5.75
N PHE A 260 5.89 -20.32 -5.03
CA PHE A 260 7.26 -20.79 -4.91
C PHE A 260 7.49 -21.37 -3.53
N VAL A 261 7.93 -22.63 -3.47
CA VAL A 261 8.38 -23.27 -2.22
C VAL A 261 9.90 -23.22 -2.19
N ARG A 262 10.47 -22.54 -1.22
CA ARG A 262 11.92 -22.42 -1.00
C ARG A 262 12.50 -23.75 -0.60
N ARG A 263 13.66 -24.09 -1.16
CA ARG A 263 14.42 -25.31 -0.89
C ARG A 263 15.89 -24.96 -0.71
N ALA A 264 16.71 -25.90 -0.23
CA ALA A 264 18.15 -25.69 -0.08
C ALA A 264 18.84 -25.28 -1.40
N ASN A 265 18.36 -25.78 -2.54
CA ASN A 265 18.96 -25.55 -3.85
C ASN A 265 17.99 -24.80 -4.80
N GLY A 266 17.35 -23.72 -4.33
CA GLY A 266 16.48 -22.87 -5.15
C GLY A 266 15.01 -22.95 -4.75
N VAL A 267 14.11 -22.84 -5.71
CA VAL A 267 12.66 -22.82 -5.49
C VAL A 267 11.95 -23.89 -6.33
N LYS A 268 10.87 -24.46 -5.81
CA LYS A 268 9.90 -25.23 -6.60
C LYS A 268 8.76 -24.30 -6.98
N LYS A 269 8.46 -24.17 -8.29
CA LYS A 269 7.35 -23.40 -8.82
C LYS A 269 6.13 -24.29 -9.05
N ASP A 270 4.98 -23.88 -8.55
CA ASP A 270 3.66 -24.37 -8.94
C ASP A 270 2.84 -23.15 -9.42
N ALA A 271 2.03 -23.31 -10.48
CA ALA A 271 1.26 -22.19 -11.04
C ALA A 271 -0.13 -22.65 -11.51
N VAL A 272 -1.09 -21.72 -11.44
CA VAL A 272 -2.43 -21.91 -11.99
C VAL A 272 -2.84 -20.67 -12.80
N PRO A 273 -3.56 -20.85 -13.92
CA PRO A 273 -4.09 -19.69 -14.66
C PRO A 273 -5.22 -19.04 -13.87
N VAL A 274 -5.36 -17.72 -14.01
CA VAL A 274 -6.45 -16.93 -13.45
C VAL A 274 -7.11 -16.08 -14.53
N ALA A 275 -8.44 -15.88 -14.43
CA ALA A 275 -9.22 -15.15 -15.43
C ALA A 275 -9.22 -13.62 -15.19
N ILE A 276 -8.17 -13.09 -14.57
CA ILE A 276 -8.00 -11.66 -14.31
C ILE A 276 -6.55 -11.25 -14.55
N SER A 277 -6.33 -9.97 -14.77
CA SER A 277 -5.00 -9.36 -14.64
C SER A 277 -4.73 -9.17 -13.14
N ALA A 278 -4.28 -10.27 -12.47
CA ALA A 278 -4.14 -10.29 -11.02
C ALA A 278 -3.11 -9.27 -10.54
N ASP A 279 -3.52 -8.47 -9.56
CA ASP A 279 -2.76 -7.39 -8.97
C ASP A 279 -2.27 -7.78 -7.56
N ASN A 280 -2.55 -7.02 -6.50
CA ASN A 280 -2.07 -7.36 -5.16
C ASN A 280 -2.64 -8.66 -4.60
N VAL A 281 -1.91 -9.26 -3.67
CA VAL A 281 -2.29 -10.48 -2.93
C VAL A 281 -2.37 -10.15 -1.44
N ARG A 282 -3.44 -10.62 -0.74
CA ARG A 282 -3.61 -10.42 0.70
C ARG A 282 -4.10 -11.67 1.40
N TRP A 283 -3.53 -11.95 2.56
CA TRP A 283 -4.08 -12.98 3.45
C TRP A 283 -5.47 -12.58 3.96
N SER A 284 -6.40 -13.51 3.88
CA SER A 284 -7.73 -13.39 4.49
C SER A 284 -7.76 -14.08 5.85
N PRO A 285 -8.64 -13.66 6.79
CA PRO A 285 -8.75 -14.27 8.12
C PRO A 285 -9.04 -15.79 8.11
N ASN A 286 -9.62 -16.31 7.03
CA ASN A 286 -9.88 -17.74 6.86
C ASN A 286 -8.64 -18.56 6.40
N GLY A 287 -7.46 -17.92 6.33
CA GLY A 287 -6.23 -18.57 5.88
C GLY A 287 -6.12 -18.79 4.37
N LYS A 288 -7.00 -18.16 3.58
CA LYS A 288 -6.89 -18.11 2.11
C LYS A 288 -6.26 -16.81 1.67
N LEU A 289 -5.92 -16.74 0.39
CA LEU A 289 -5.36 -15.54 -0.24
C LEU A 289 -6.44 -14.89 -1.11
N LEU A 290 -6.54 -13.57 -1.03
CA LEU A 290 -7.36 -12.77 -1.94
C LEU A 290 -6.47 -12.07 -2.96
N THR A 291 -6.90 -12.05 -4.20
CA THR A 291 -6.33 -11.22 -5.27
C THR A 291 -7.46 -10.65 -6.12
N THR A 292 -7.21 -9.56 -6.80
CA THR A 292 -8.20 -8.91 -7.65
C THR A 292 -7.56 -8.32 -8.90
N GLY A 293 -8.38 -7.91 -9.84
CA GLY A 293 -7.95 -7.26 -11.07
C GLY A 293 -9.10 -7.12 -12.04
N GLY A 294 -8.82 -6.50 -13.20
CA GLY A 294 -9.75 -6.49 -14.32
C GLY A 294 -9.89 -7.89 -14.94
N ASP A 295 -11.11 -8.25 -15.33
CA ASP A 295 -11.37 -9.52 -16.01
C ASP A 295 -10.53 -9.63 -17.29
N PHE A 296 -9.96 -10.81 -17.51
CA PHE A 296 -9.19 -11.14 -18.70
C PHE A 296 -9.89 -12.23 -19.50
N ALA A 297 -10.38 -11.87 -20.68
CA ALA A 297 -11.09 -12.77 -21.58
C ALA A 297 -10.20 -13.34 -22.71
N GLY A 298 -8.89 -13.03 -22.68
CA GLY A 298 -7.90 -13.49 -23.65
C GLY A 298 -7.16 -12.35 -24.34
N PRO A 299 -6.03 -12.65 -25.01
CA PRO A 299 -5.13 -11.62 -25.58
C PRO A 299 -5.76 -10.79 -26.70
N SER A 300 -6.79 -11.31 -27.39
CA SER A 300 -7.53 -10.61 -28.43
C SER A 300 -8.86 -10.01 -28.00
N ALA A 301 -9.24 -10.20 -26.72
CA ALA A 301 -10.48 -9.65 -26.20
C ALA A 301 -10.35 -8.15 -25.93
N PRO A 302 -11.44 -7.36 -26.11
CA PRO A 302 -11.46 -5.99 -25.62
C PRO A 302 -11.14 -5.98 -24.11
N ARG A 303 -10.40 -4.97 -23.64
CA ARG A 303 -10.23 -4.79 -22.19
C ARG A 303 -11.60 -4.67 -21.56
N THR A 304 -11.93 -5.61 -20.69
CA THR A 304 -13.16 -5.49 -19.91
C THR A 304 -12.86 -4.49 -18.79
N THR A 305 -13.87 -3.73 -18.49
CA THR A 305 -13.86 -2.85 -17.32
C THR A 305 -14.52 -3.54 -16.11
N ALA A 306 -14.95 -4.78 -16.28
CA ALA A 306 -15.44 -5.64 -15.21
C ALA A 306 -14.28 -6.02 -14.28
N TRP A 307 -14.61 -6.28 -13.02
CA TRP A 307 -13.65 -6.69 -12.00
C TRP A 307 -14.08 -8.01 -11.36
N SER A 308 -13.09 -8.76 -10.90
CA SER A 308 -13.32 -9.93 -10.06
C SER A 308 -12.37 -9.96 -8.89
N VAL A 309 -12.86 -10.46 -7.75
CA VAL A 309 -12.04 -10.83 -6.58
C VAL A 309 -12.00 -12.35 -6.53
N LEU A 310 -10.79 -12.87 -6.50
CA LEU A 310 -10.51 -14.30 -6.42
C LEU A 310 -10.00 -14.65 -5.03
N GLU A 311 -10.45 -15.78 -4.53
CA GLU A 311 -9.88 -16.46 -3.37
C GLU A 311 -9.06 -17.65 -3.86
N VAL A 312 -7.83 -17.77 -3.38
CA VAL A 312 -6.89 -18.84 -3.73
C VAL A 312 -6.54 -19.63 -2.49
N ASP A 313 -6.68 -20.94 -2.58
CA ASP A 313 -6.22 -21.87 -1.54
C ASP A 313 -4.69 -21.97 -1.56
N PRO A 314 -3.97 -21.62 -0.48
CA PRO A 314 -2.51 -21.60 -0.50
C PRO A 314 -1.88 -22.99 -0.61
N ALA A 315 -2.60 -24.06 -0.22
CA ALA A 315 -2.09 -25.43 -0.26
C ALA A 315 -2.30 -26.09 -1.62
N THR A 316 -3.48 -25.92 -2.22
CA THR A 316 -3.89 -26.61 -3.44
C THR A 316 -3.81 -25.73 -4.69
N LEU A 317 -3.77 -24.41 -4.54
CA LEU A 317 -3.94 -23.38 -5.56
C LEU A 317 -5.33 -23.41 -6.23
N ALA A 318 -6.32 -24.03 -5.60
CA ALA A 318 -7.70 -23.94 -6.07
C ALA A 318 -8.17 -22.49 -6.01
N VAL A 319 -8.82 -22.04 -7.10
CA VAL A 319 -9.28 -20.66 -7.29
C VAL A 319 -10.80 -20.65 -7.32
N ARG A 320 -11.42 -19.71 -6.57
CA ARG A 320 -12.83 -19.42 -6.68
C ARG A 320 -13.09 -17.90 -6.76
N VAL A 321 -14.12 -17.50 -7.46
CA VAL A 321 -14.60 -16.11 -7.49
C VAL A 321 -15.40 -15.83 -6.21
N VAL A 322 -15.05 -14.78 -5.48
CA VAL A 322 -15.77 -14.37 -4.26
C VAL A 322 -16.46 -13.01 -4.42
N GLY A 323 -16.16 -12.27 -5.48
CA GLY A 323 -16.80 -11.03 -5.84
C GLY A 323 -16.61 -10.75 -7.33
N ARG A 324 -17.63 -10.15 -7.96
CA ARG A 324 -17.59 -9.72 -9.36
C ARG A 324 -18.54 -8.57 -9.59
N GLY A 325 -18.16 -7.64 -10.45
CA GLY A 325 -19.01 -6.52 -10.84
C GLY A 325 -18.58 -5.86 -12.14
N ALA A 326 -19.41 -4.94 -12.61
CA ALA A 326 -19.07 -4.08 -13.73
C ALA A 326 -18.08 -2.99 -13.32
N SER A 327 -17.43 -2.34 -14.30
CA SER A 327 -16.62 -1.17 -14.00
C SER A 327 -17.45 -0.08 -13.33
N SER A 328 -16.81 0.65 -12.48
CA SER A 328 -17.38 1.77 -11.74
C SER A 328 -16.78 3.08 -12.21
N LYS A 329 -17.57 4.15 -12.18
CA LYS A 329 -17.06 5.50 -12.32
C LYS A 329 -16.20 5.84 -11.10
N GLY A 330 -14.97 6.33 -11.31
CA GLY A 330 -14.06 6.69 -10.24
C GLY A 330 -13.19 5.55 -9.68
N MET A 331 -13.32 4.32 -10.20
CA MET A 331 -12.38 3.21 -9.98
C MET A 331 -12.18 2.47 -11.31
N GLN A 332 -11.05 2.67 -11.97
CA GLN A 332 -10.85 2.12 -13.31
C GLN A 332 -10.45 0.65 -13.32
N ALA A 333 -9.67 0.21 -12.33
CA ALA A 333 -9.28 -1.17 -12.15
C ALA A 333 -9.04 -1.43 -10.67
N LEU A 334 -9.52 -2.54 -10.17
CA LEU A 334 -9.21 -2.95 -8.80
C LEU A 334 -7.78 -3.47 -8.73
N SER A 335 -7.05 -3.05 -7.69
CA SER A 335 -5.66 -3.45 -7.44
C SER A 335 -5.51 -4.29 -6.18
N VAL A 336 -6.34 -4.10 -5.16
CA VAL A 336 -6.28 -4.87 -3.91
C VAL A 336 -7.67 -5.29 -3.46
N ALA A 337 -7.75 -6.45 -2.81
CA ALA A 337 -8.92 -6.92 -2.07
C ALA A 337 -8.52 -7.37 -0.67
N LEU A 338 -9.19 -6.84 0.35
CA LEU A 338 -8.89 -7.07 1.76
C LEU A 338 -10.16 -7.39 2.54
N ALA A 339 -10.24 -8.56 3.18
CA ALA A 339 -11.36 -8.93 4.02
C ALA A 339 -11.29 -8.21 5.37
N VAL A 340 -12.37 -7.46 5.72
CA VAL A 340 -12.48 -6.69 6.95
C VAL A 340 -13.90 -6.79 7.51
N GLY A 341 -14.07 -7.50 8.61
CA GLY A 341 -15.41 -7.81 9.15
C GLY A 341 -16.24 -8.56 8.10
N ASP A 342 -17.46 -8.11 7.89
CA ASP A 342 -18.40 -8.71 6.94
C ASP A 342 -18.26 -8.16 5.50
N ASN A 343 -17.19 -7.41 5.23
CA ASN A 343 -16.97 -6.80 3.93
C ASN A 343 -15.61 -7.17 3.34
N VAL A 344 -15.55 -7.16 2.01
CA VAL A 344 -14.31 -7.09 1.26
C VAL A 344 -14.12 -5.64 0.80
N TRP A 345 -13.01 -5.05 1.21
CA TRP A 345 -12.58 -3.72 0.79
C TRP A 345 -11.66 -3.84 -0.40
N VAL A 346 -11.83 -2.93 -1.36
CA VAL A 346 -11.07 -2.94 -2.62
C VAL A 346 -10.49 -1.56 -2.91
N GLY A 347 -9.27 -1.54 -3.39
CA GLY A 347 -8.57 -0.34 -3.83
C GLY A 347 -8.40 -0.28 -5.34
N THR A 348 -7.81 0.81 -5.82
CA THR A 348 -7.52 1.06 -7.23
C THR A 348 -6.27 1.92 -7.38
N PHE A 349 -5.44 1.63 -8.39
CA PHE A 349 -4.31 2.50 -8.72
C PHE A 349 -4.71 3.79 -9.46
N ASN A 350 -5.95 3.87 -9.94
CA ASN A 350 -6.47 5.05 -10.65
C ASN A 350 -7.94 5.30 -10.26
N GLY A 351 -8.13 6.22 -9.33
CA GLY A 351 -9.45 6.60 -8.84
C GLY A 351 -9.39 7.56 -7.66
N ASP A 352 -10.58 7.97 -7.20
CA ASP A 352 -10.77 8.95 -6.13
C ASP A 352 -11.53 8.39 -4.93
N ARG A 353 -11.54 7.07 -4.78
CA ARG A 353 -12.33 6.35 -3.76
C ARG A 353 -11.77 4.98 -3.44
N VAL A 354 -12.22 4.41 -2.33
CA VAL A 354 -12.06 3.00 -1.94
C VAL A 354 -13.43 2.36 -2.00
N GLY A 355 -13.51 1.17 -2.60
CA GLY A 355 -14.76 0.41 -2.70
C GLY A 355 -14.90 -0.64 -1.60
N TYR A 356 -16.11 -1.12 -1.37
CA TYR A 356 -16.37 -2.30 -0.55
C TYR A 356 -17.69 -2.98 -0.95
N PHE A 357 -17.76 -4.28 -0.68
CA PHE A 357 -18.97 -5.09 -0.89
C PHE A 357 -19.07 -6.14 0.22
N PRO A 358 -20.28 -6.66 0.52
CA PRO A 358 -20.45 -7.71 1.53
C PRO A 358 -19.64 -8.96 1.16
N ALA A 359 -18.89 -9.51 2.10
CA ALA A 359 -18.27 -10.81 1.93
C ALA A 359 -19.38 -11.86 1.79
N ALA A 360 -19.26 -12.76 0.79
CA ALA A 360 -20.20 -13.86 0.68
C ALA A 360 -20.14 -14.69 1.98
N ALA A 361 -21.30 -15.02 2.55
CA ALA A 361 -21.36 -15.91 3.70
C ALA A 361 -20.63 -17.21 3.36
N SER A 362 -19.69 -17.60 4.19
CA SER A 362 -19.02 -18.91 4.07
C SER A 362 -20.07 -20.00 4.34
N HIS A 363 -20.54 -20.67 3.30
CA HIS A 363 -21.38 -21.86 3.43
C HIS A 363 -20.52 -23.11 3.57
#